data_82a110808de44c874e5752d4c84308fe
#
_entry.id   82a110808de44c874e5752d4c84308fe
#
_cell.length_a   1.000
_cell.length_b   1.000
_cell.length_c   1.000
_cell.angle_alpha   90.00
_cell.angle_beta   90.00
_cell.angle_gamma   90.00
#
_symmetry.space_group_name_H-M   'P 1'
#
loop_
_entity.id
_entity.type
_entity.pdbx_description
1 polymer ?
#
loop_
_entity_poly.entity_id
_entity_poly.type
_entity_poly.pdbx_seq_one_letter_code
_entity_poly.pdbx_strand_id
1 'polypeptide(L)'
;MILGIVFDLGDTLVTQESLAGSAACHEGAGAILPVIHEHGHWFPSQEQLAAALGESFHEAVVAAYDGDLAQPEAERVFLEALRELECDLPPKLARPTLDTYFQPFYDGMAPIGEIIPMLTFARSLGLRLGLLANILWGEDLLRERLARLGIANFMAAMLLSSEIGWMKPYPTTFREIARRLGLDPSEVVMIGDDPVVDVLGARRAGLKAVWKRTDPGQEPAPGVAADLVIDDIRQVLPAVAEMMI
;
A
#
# COMPACT_ATOMS: atom_id res chain seq x y z
N MET A 1 20.45 17.76 -4.97
CA MET A 1 20.98 16.78 -3.97
C MET A 1 19.80 16.06 -3.33
N ILE A 2 19.85 14.73 -3.18
CA ILE A 2 18.79 13.98 -2.50
C ILE A 2 18.92 14.13 -0.99
N LEU A 3 17.83 14.51 -0.33
CA LEU A 3 17.72 14.72 1.12
C LEU A 3 16.65 13.82 1.77
N GLY A 4 15.81 13.19 0.96
CA GLY A 4 14.77 12.28 1.45
C GLY A 4 14.55 11.07 0.56
N ILE A 5 14.13 9.99 1.18
CA ILE A 5 13.69 8.76 0.52
C ILE A 5 12.23 8.52 0.90
N VAL A 6 11.38 8.30 -0.08
CA VAL A 6 10.01 7.83 0.09
C VAL A 6 9.96 6.39 -0.40
N PHE A 7 9.44 5.51 0.42
CA PHE A 7 9.24 4.11 0.08
C PHE A 7 7.77 3.82 -0.21
N ASP A 8 7.51 2.98 -1.18
CA ASP A 8 6.30 2.19 -1.22
C ASP A 8 6.30 1.15 -0.08
N LEU A 9 5.18 0.47 0.11
CA LEU A 9 4.98 -0.49 1.19
C LEU A 9 5.12 -1.93 0.72
N GLY A 10 4.12 -2.39 -0.06
CA GLY A 10 4.01 -3.78 -0.49
C GLY A 10 5.13 -4.17 -1.43
N ASP A 11 5.67 -5.37 -1.29
CA ASP A 11 6.77 -5.88 -2.10
C ASP A 11 8.00 -4.97 -2.21
N THR A 12 7.98 -3.84 -1.48
CA THR A 12 9.11 -2.90 -1.31
C THR A 12 9.69 -2.98 0.09
N LEU A 13 8.92 -2.70 1.14
CA LEU A 13 9.35 -2.78 2.55
C LEU A 13 8.87 -4.05 3.25
N VAL A 14 7.68 -4.52 2.91
CA VAL A 14 7.04 -5.70 3.50
C VAL A 14 6.40 -6.56 2.42
N THR A 15 6.25 -7.86 2.72
CA THR A 15 5.44 -8.76 1.89
C THR A 15 3.98 -8.33 1.94
N GLN A 16 3.27 -8.46 0.82
CA GLN A 16 1.85 -8.12 0.73
C GLN A 16 1.06 -9.24 0.05
N GLU A 17 -0.15 -9.51 0.56
CA GLU A 17 -1.07 -10.46 -0.07
C GLU A 17 -2.10 -9.74 -0.95
N SER A 18 -2.60 -10.44 -1.97
CA SER A 18 -3.65 -9.96 -2.86
C SER A 18 -4.98 -9.76 -2.12
N LEU A 19 -5.80 -8.80 -2.56
CA LEU A 19 -7.16 -8.59 -2.05
C LEU A 19 -8.09 -9.76 -2.39
N ALA A 20 -7.86 -10.43 -3.51
CA ALA A 20 -8.69 -11.55 -3.96
C ALA A 20 -7.88 -12.86 -3.95
N GLY A 21 -8.51 -13.94 -3.46
CA GLY A 21 -7.97 -15.29 -3.51
C GLY A 21 -6.80 -15.59 -2.59
N SER A 22 -6.40 -14.68 -1.72
CA SER A 22 -5.30 -14.87 -0.77
C SER A 22 -5.75 -15.60 0.50
N ALA A 23 -4.77 -16.09 1.28
CA ALA A 23 -5.03 -16.65 2.61
C ALA A 23 -5.64 -15.60 3.55
N ALA A 24 -5.12 -14.37 3.52
CA ALA A 24 -5.64 -13.26 4.34
C ALA A 24 -7.11 -12.93 4.02
N CYS A 25 -7.49 -12.95 2.73
CA CYS A 25 -8.87 -12.77 2.30
C CYS A 25 -9.79 -13.86 2.89
N HIS A 26 -9.35 -15.12 2.81
CA HIS A 26 -10.10 -16.25 3.36
C HIS A 26 -10.21 -16.17 4.89
N GLU A 27 -9.13 -15.88 5.60
CA GLU A 27 -9.11 -15.72 7.05
C GLU A 27 -10.00 -14.56 7.50
N GLY A 28 -9.92 -13.42 6.82
CA GLY A 28 -10.74 -12.24 7.08
C GLY A 28 -12.24 -12.55 6.92
N ALA A 29 -12.63 -13.25 5.85
CA ALA A 29 -14.00 -13.70 5.64
C ALA A 29 -14.47 -14.63 6.77
N GLY A 30 -13.63 -15.58 7.19
CA GLY A 30 -13.92 -16.47 8.32
C GLY A 30 -14.14 -15.71 9.63
N ALA A 31 -13.33 -14.68 9.88
CA ALA A 31 -13.43 -13.89 11.10
C ALA A 31 -14.74 -13.09 11.22
N ILE A 32 -15.28 -12.62 10.08
CA ILE A 32 -16.54 -11.84 10.06
C ILE A 32 -17.80 -12.71 9.85
N LEU A 33 -17.63 -13.97 9.45
CA LEU A 33 -18.73 -14.86 9.11
C LEU A 33 -19.84 -14.93 10.19
N PRO A 34 -19.53 -15.00 11.51
CA PRO A 34 -20.56 -14.97 12.55
C PRO A 34 -21.45 -13.72 12.51
N VAL A 35 -20.84 -12.55 12.27
CA VAL A 35 -21.58 -11.28 12.17
C VAL A 35 -22.47 -11.28 10.93
N ILE A 36 -21.97 -11.82 9.81
CA ILE A 36 -22.76 -11.92 8.56
C ILE A 36 -23.96 -12.86 8.76
N HIS A 37 -23.76 -14.01 9.41
CA HIS A 37 -24.85 -14.95 9.69
C HIS A 37 -25.91 -14.39 10.65
N GLU A 38 -25.55 -13.50 11.56
CA GLU A 38 -26.50 -12.86 12.47
C GLU A 38 -27.42 -11.85 11.76
N HIS A 39 -26.94 -11.22 10.67
CA HIS A 39 -27.63 -10.12 9.99
C HIS A 39 -28.08 -10.45 8.56
N GLY A 40 -27.73 -11.62 8.03
CA GLY A 40 -28.10 -12.06 6.68
C GLY A 40 -29.36 -12.91 6.64
N HIS A 41 -30.02 -12.91 5.50
CA HIS A 41 -31.11 -13.83 5.18
C HIS A 41 -30.62 -15.10 4.48
N TRP A 42 -29.41 -15.04 3.92
CA TRP A 42 -28.67 -16.14 3.34
C TRP A 42 -27.37 -16.36 4.11
N PHE A 43 -26.93 -17.60 4.19
CA PHE A 43 -25.75 -18.00 4.98
C PHE A 43 -24.62 -18.45 4.05
N PRO A 44 -23.78 -17.53 3.54
CA PRO A 44 -22.65 -17.89 2.70
C PRO A 44 -21.68 -18.81 3.44
N SER A 45 -21.01 -19.68 2.70
CA SER A 45 -19.80 -20.31 3.22
C SER A 45 -18.67 -19.29 3.31
N GLN A 46 -17.63 -19.63 4.07
CA GLN A 46 -16.43 -18.79 4.18
C GLN A 46 -15.80 -18.53 2.80
N GLU A 47 -15.74 -19.56 1.93
CA GLU A 47 -15.21 -19.45 0.57
C GLU A 47 -16.05 -18.50 -0.30
N GLN A 48 -17.38 -18.59 -0.20
CA GLN A 48 -18.27 -17.72 -0.95
C GLN A 48 -18.14 -16.26 -0.51
N LEU A 49 -18.09 -16.03 0.80
CA LEU A 49 -17.89 -14.68 1.36
C LEU A 49 -16.52 -14.12 0.98
N ALA A 50 -15.46 -14.93 1.08
CA ALA A 50 -14.10 -14.51 0.68
C ALA A 50 -14.03 -14.17 -0.80
N ALA A 51 -14.63 -14.99 -1.68
CA ALA A 51 -14.67 -14.74 -3.11
C ALA A 51 -15.40 -13.43 -3.42
N ALA A 52 -16.60 -13.25 -2.90
CA ALA A 52 -17.41 -12.05 -3.16
C ALA A 52 -16.74 -10.76 -2.68
N LEU A 53 -16.24 -10.72 -1.44
CA LEU A 53 -15.58 -9.53 -0.91
C LEU A 53 -14.25 -9.25 -1.62
N GLY A 54 -13.44 -10.30 -1.84
CA GLY A 54 -12.16 -10.16 -2.52
C GLY A 54 -12.31 -9.64 -3.95
N GLU A 55 -13.30 -10.15 -4.70
CA GLU A 55 -13.62 -9.70 -6.06
C GLU A 55 -14.14 -8.26 -6.07
N SER A 56 -15.11 -7.92 -5.20
CA SER A 56 -15.65 -6.57 -5.12
C SER A 56 -14.57 -5.52 -4.77
N PHE A 57 -13.68 -5.82 -3.83
CA PHE A 57 -12.58 -4.91 -3.50
C PHE A 57 -11.56 -4.82 -4.63
N HIS A 58 -11.23 -5.92 -5.29
CA HIS A 58 -10.33 -5.93 -6.43
C HIS A 58 -10.88 -5.10 -7.59
N GLU A 59 -12.14 -5.31 -7.96
CA GLU A 59 -12.82 -4.56 -9.02
C GLU A 59 -12.87 -3.05 -8.72
N ALA A 60 -13.15 -2.67 -7.47
CA ALA A 60 -13.15 -1.27 -7.06
C ALA A 60 -11.78 -0.61 -7.22
N VAL A 61 -10.69 -1.32 -6.91
CA VAL A 61 -9.32 -0.85 -7.10
C VAL A 61 -8.98 -0.75 -8.59
N VAL A 62 -9.32 -1.76 -9.39
CA VAL A 62 -9.11 -1.76 -10.85
C VAL A 62 -9.87 -0.60 -11.49
N ALA A 63 -11.13 -0.41 -11.14
CA ALA A 63 -11.94 0.71 -11.65
C ALA A 63 -11.35 2.08 -11.30
N ALA A 64 -10.73 2.23 -10.13
CA ALA A 64 -10.03 3.45 -9.75
C ALA A 64 -8.78 3.70 -10.62
N TYR A 65 -8.01 2.64 -10.94
CA TYR A 65 -6.85 2.74 -11.83
C TYR A 65 -7.23 3.05 -13.28
N ASP A 66 -8.34 2.50 -13.76
CA ASP A 66 -8.87 2.76 -15.11
C ASP A 66 -9.57 4.14 -15.20
N GLY A 67 -9.91 4.72 -14.07
CA GLY A 67 -10.60 6.00 -13.95
C GLY A 67 -9.69 7.17 -13.62
N ASP A 68 -10.07 7.91 -12.59
CA ASP A 68 -9.42 9.15 -12.17
C ASP A 68 -8.44 8.98 -11.00
N LEU A 69 -8.20 7.76 -10.55
CA LEU A 69 -7.36 7.40 -9.40
C LEU A 69 -7.95 7.86 -8.04
N ALA A 70 -9.24 8.15 -8.00
CA ALA A 70 -9.92 8.41 -6.73
C ALA A 70 -9.90 7.16 -5.85
N GLN A 71 -9.62 7.37 -4.57
CA GLN A 71 -9.60 6.29 -3.59
C GLN A 71 -10.99 5.63 -3.47
N PRO A 72 -11.11 4.30 -3.64
CA PRO A 72 -12.38 3.62 -3.41
C PRO A 72 -12.87 3.77 -1.97
N GLU A 73 -14.16 4.00 -1.79
CA GLU A 73 -14.78 4.02 -0.47
C GLU A 73 -15.04 2.58 0.02
N ALA A 74 -14.07 2.00 0.72
CA ALA A 74 -14.10 0.59 1.11
C ALA A 74 -15.36 0.18 1.88
N GLU A 75 -15.86 1.04 2.77
CA GLU A 75 -17.10 0.79 3.53
C GLU A 75 -18.31 0.69 2.60
N ARG A 76 -18.39 1.52 1.58
CA ARG A 76 -19.46 1.45 0.57
C ARG A 76 -19.35 0.17 -0.26
N VAL A 77 -18.16 -0.15 -0.77
CA VAL A 77 -17.92 -1.40 -1.53
C VAL A 77 -18.29 -2.61 -0.70
N PHE A 78 -17.88 -2.66 0.57
CA PHE A 78 -18.21 -3.73 1.50
C PHE A 78 -19.69 -3.92 1.69
N LEU A 79 -20.42 -2.83 1.99
CA LEU A 79 -21.87 -2.90 2.21
C LEU A 79 -22.63 -3.25 0.94
N GLU A 80 -22.18 -2.82 -0.23
CA GLU A 80 -22.74 -3.20 -1.53
C GLU A 80 -22.55 -4.69 -1.79
N ALA A 81 -21.35 -5.22 -1.61
CA ALA A 81 -21.07 -6.65 -1.75
C ALA A 81 -21.90 -7.52 -0.78
N LEU A 82 -22.07 -7.07 0.46
CA LEU A 82 -22.91 -7.79 1.42
C LEU A 82 -24.40 -7.79 1.02
N ARG A 83 -24.91 -6.70 0.45
CA ARG A 83 -26.30 -6.66 -0.04
C ARG A 83 -26.54 -7.63 -1.20
N GLU A 84 -25.56 -7.80 -2.08
CA GLU A 84 -25.61 -8.82 -3.14
C GLU A 84 -25.67 -10.24 -2.59
N LEU A 85 -25.12 -10.44 -1.38
CA LEU A 85 -25.22 -11.69 -0.61
C LEU A 85 -26.46 -11.73 0.32
N GLU A 86 -27.46 -10.89 0.07
CA GLU A 86 -28.68 -10.80 0.88
C GLU A 86 -28.42 -10.55 2.37
N CYS A 87 -27.30 -9.89 2.70
CA CYS A 87 -26.95 -9.47 4.05
C CYS A 87 -27.09 -7.96 4.20
N ASP A 88 -27.99 -7.52 5.06
CA ASP A 88 -28.25 -6.11 5.35
C ASP A 88 -27.60 -5.71 6.67
N LEU A 89 -26.27 -5.58 6.66
CA LEU A 89 -25.48 -5.24 7.82
C LEU A 89 -25.79 -3.81 8.30
N PRO A 90 -26.14 -3.61 9.59
CA PRO A 90 -26.37 -2.28 10.13
C PRO A 90 -25.14 -1.37 9.95
N PRO A 91 -25.29 -0.11 9.48
CA PRO A 91 -24.14 0.78 9.20
C PRO A 91 -23.16 0.94 10.36
N LYS A 92 -23.64 0.93 11.61
CA LYS A 92 -22.80 1.02 12.82
C LYS A 92 -21.82 -0.16 12.97
N LEU A 93 -22.09 -1.29 12.32
CA LEU A 93 -21.25 -2.49 12.35
C LEU A 93 -20.30 -2.56 11.15
N ALA A 94 -20.47 -1.74 10.12
CA ALA A 94 -19.65 -1.79 8.91
C ALA A 94 -18.16 -1.60 9.23
N ARG A 95 -17.80 -0.53 9.91
CA ARG A 95 -16.41 -0.23 10.25
C ARG A 95 -15.74 -1.32 11.11
N PRO A 96 -16.27 -1.72 12.26
CA PRO A 96 -15.63 -2.76 13.07
C PRO A 96 -15.58 -4.13 12.37
N THR A 97 -16.53 -4.43 11.48
CA THR A 97 -16.50 -5.66 10.68
C THR A 97 -15.42 -5.59 9.60
N LEU A 98 -15.25 -4.44 8.95
CA LEU A 98 -14.15 -4.20 8.02
C LEU A 98 -12.78 -4.28 8.72
N ASP A 99 -12.61 -3.69 9.89
CA ASP A 99 -11.38 -3.79 10.66
C ASP A 99 -11.03 -5.26 10.93
N THR A 100 -12.03 -6.06 11.31
CA THR A 100 -11.87 -7.49 11.53
C THR A 100 -11.51 -8.24 10.25
N TYR A 101 -12.14 -7.90 9.12
CA TYR A 101 -11.85 -8.51 7.82
C TYR A 101 -10.42 -8.21 7.34
N PHE A 102 -9.95 -6.97 7.51
CA PHE A 102 -8.63 -6.56 7.03
C PHE A 102 -7.48 -6.90 7.98
N GLN A 103 -7.76 -7.27 9.24
CA GLN A 103 -6.72 -7.61 10.21
C GLN A 103 -5.72 -8.66 9.71
N PRO A 104 -6.12 -9.82 9.10
CA PRO A 104 -5.18 -10.82 8.60
C PRO A 104 -4.23 -10.29 7.52
N PHE A 105 -4.66 -9.36 6.66
CA PHE A 105 -3.80 -8.77 5.64
C PHE A 105 -2.60 -8.03 6.26
N TYR A 106 -2.82 -7.34 7.38
CA TYR A 106 -1.75 -6.64 8.08
C TYR A 106 -0.93 -7.59 8.96
N ASP A 107 -1.55 -8.55 9.61
CA ASP A 107 -0.85 -9.54 10.44
C ASP A 107 0.08 -10.44 9.61
N GLY A 108 -0.25 -10.71 8.36
CA GLY A 108 0.58 -11.46 7.41
C GLY A 108 1.82 -10.72 6.91
N MET A 109 1.88 -9.38 7.03
CA MET A 109 3.02 -8.61 6.54
C MET A 109 4.30 -8.97 7.28
N ALA A 110 5.39 -9.21 6.55
CA ALA A 110 6.73 -9.43 7.08
C ALA A 110 7.75 -8.50 6.38
N PRO A 111 8.79 -8.03 7.10
CA PRO A 111 9.83 -7.20 6.49
C PRO A 111 10.55 -7.94 5.36
N ILE A 112 10.84 -7.25 4.26
CA ILE A 112 11.62 -7.80 3.14
C ILE A 112 13.11 -7.62 3.42
N GLY A 113 13.84 -8.73 3.47
CA GLY A 113 15.29 -8.71 3.61
C GLY A 113 15.79 -7.94 4.85
N GLU A 114 16.89 -7.23 4.69
CA GLU A 114 17.54 -6.46 5.78
C GLU A 114 17.05 -5.01 5.86
N ILE A 115 15.72 -4.82 5.86
CA ILE A 115 15.13 -3.46 5.80
C ILE A 115 15.52 -2.59 7.01
N ILE A 116 15.52 -3.13 8.22
CA ILE A 116 15.80 -2.36 9.45
C ILE A 116 17.25 -1.84 9.47
N PRO A 117 18.29 -2.64 9.17
CA PRO A 117 19.66 -2.13 8.98
C PRO A 117 19.74 -1.04 7.92
N MET A 118 19.08 -1.20 6.77
CA MET A 118 19.07 -0.21 5.70
C MET A 118 18.43 1.11 6.15
N LEU A 119 17.25 1.08 6.79
CA LEU A 119 16.58 2.27 7.31
C LEU A 119 17.41 2.98 8.38
N THR A 120 18.07 2.19 9.27
CA THR A 120 18.95 2.72 10.30
C THR A 120 20.12 3.48 9.67
N PHE A 121 20.74 2.90 8.66
CA PHE A 121 21.88 3.53 7.98
C PHE A 121 21.45 4.77 7.18
N ALA A 122 20.33 4.71 6.47
CA ALA A 122 19.77 5.87 5.76
C ALA A 122 19.56 7.08 6.70
N ARG A 123 18.97 6.84 7.88
CA ARG A 123 18.82 7.90 8.90
C ARG A 123 20.14 8.42 9.45
N SER A 124 21.16 7.56 9.61
CA SER A 124 22.49 7.99 10.07
C SER A 124 23.20 8.92 9.08
N LEU A 125 22.81 8.85 7.80
CA LEU A 125 23.26 9.78 6.75
C LEU A 125 22.48 11.10 6.74
N GLY A 126 21.52 11.28 7.66
CA GLY A 126 20.69 12.49 7.74
C GLY A 126 19.52 12.52 6.75
N LEU A 127 19.23 11.41 6.04
CA LEU A 127 18.12 11.34 5.12
C LEU A 127 16.78 11.30 5.87
N ARG A 128 15.78 12.04 5.37
CA ARG A 128 14.40 11.99 5.85
C ARG A 128 13.68 10.85 5.15
N LEU A 129 13.08 9.95 5.92
CA LEU A 129 12.40 8.79 5.36
C LEU A 129 10.91 8.98 5.43
N GLY A 130 10.21 8.65 4.35
CA GLY A 130 8.76 8.67 4.23
C GLY A 130 8.21 7.36 3.70
N LEU A 131 6.93 7.12 3.97
CA LEU A 131 6.14 6.04 3.41
C LEU A 131 4.99 6.64 2.60
N LEU A 132 4.78 6.16 1.36
CA LEU A 132 3.63 6.48 0.51
C LEU A 132 3.01 5.18 0.01
N ALA A 133 1.85 4.82 0.54
CA ALA A 133 1.20 3.56 0.23
C ALA A 133 -0.24 3.74 -0.27
N ASN A 134 -0.61 2.95 -1.29
CA ASN A 134 -2.01 2.74 -1.64
C ASN A 134 -2.56 1.66 -0.73
N ILE A 135 -3.54 2.01 0.10
CA ILE A 135 -4.27 1.06 0.94
C ILE A 135 -5.78 1.27 0.78
N LEU A 136 -6.53 0.19 0.85
CA LEU A 136 -7.97 0.28 0.71
C LEU A 136 -8.64 0.63 2.04
N TRP A 137 -8.17 0.06 3.16
CA TRP A 137 -8.77 0.20 4.48
C TRP A 137 -7.75 -0.05 5.60
N GLY A 138 -8.03 0.44 6.81
CA GLY A 138 -7.34 0.08 8.05
C GLY A 138 -6.06 0.85 8.31
N GLU A 139 -6.10 2.17 8.19
CA GLU A 139 -4.93 3.05 8.45
C GLU A 139 -4.30 2.79 9.83
N ASP A 140 -5.14 2.65 10.85
CA ASP A 140 -4.68 2.40 12.22
C ASP A 140 -4.08 0.99 12.36
N LEU A 141 -4.70 -0.03 11.72
CA LEU A 141 -4.18 -1.40 11.69
C LEU A 141 -2.79 -1.44 11.03
N LEU A 142 -2.64 -0.77 9.88
CA LEU A 142 -1.34 -0.67 9.21
C LEU A 142 -0.30 0.04 10.08
N ARG A 143 -0.65 1.20 10.67
CA ARG A 143 0.28 1.95 11.54
C ARG A 143 0.73 1.12 12.73
N GLU A 144 -0.19 0.40 13.37
CA GLU A 144 0.12 -0.50 14.47
C GLU A 144 1.03 -1.65 14.02
N ARG A 145 0.73 -2.26 12.86
CA ARG A 145 1.58 -3.32 12.31
C ARG A 145 3.00 -2.83 12.02
N LEU A 146 3.14 -1.69 11.35
CA LEU A 146 4.46 -1.11 11.05
C LEU A 146 5.22 -0.70 12.33
N ALA A 147 4.53 -0.29 13.38
CA ALA A 147 5.15 -0.04 14.68
C ALA A 147 5.68 -1.34 15.31
N ARG A 148 4.89 -2.42 15.29
CA ARG A 148 5.32 -3.75 15.77
C ARG A 148 6.52 -4.30 14.98
N LEU A 149 6.58 -4.04 13.67
CA LEU A 149 7.71 -4.40 12.81
C LEU A 149 8.94 -3.48 12.99
N GLY A 150 8.81 -2.40 13.79
CA GLY A 150 9.87 -1.42 13.99
C GLY A 150 10.08 -0.44 12.84
N ILE A 151 9.31 -0.53 11.75
CA ILE A 151 9.45 0.29 10.54
C ILE A 151 8.94 1.72 10.78
N ALA A 152 7.80 1.87 11.47
CA ALA A 152 7.18 3.18 11.69
C ALA A 152 8.12 4.19 12.37
N ASN A 153 9.00 3.73 13.27
CA ASN A 153 9.93 4.58 14.01
C ASN A 153 10.98 5.27 13.12
N PHE A 154 11.19 4.80 11.91
CA PHE A 154 12.12 5.41 10.95
C PHE A 154 11.44 6.48 10.11
N MET A 155 10.12 6.45 9.95
CA MET A 155 9.39 7.34 9.05
C MET A 155 9.14 8.70 9.70
N ALA A 156 9.65 9.75 9.06
CA ALA A 156 9.36 11.13 9.43
C ALA A 156 7.94 11.54 8.97
N ALA A 157 7.43 10.91 7.93
CA ALA A 157 6.07 11.07 7.44
C ALA A 157 5.55 9.75 6.85
N MET A 158 4.25 9.51 7.01
CA MET A 158 3.52 8.43 6.36
C MET A 158 2.28 9.03 5.71
N LEU A 159 2.05 8.69 4.45
CA LEU A 159 0.90 9.13 3.66
C LEU A 159 0.22 7.90 3.05
N LEU A 160 -1.04 7.72 3.37
CA LEU A 160 -1.86 6.62 2.90
C LEU A 160 -2.92 7.18 1.94
N SER A 161 -3.19 6.48 0.83
CA SER A 161 -4.15 6.94 -0.18
C SER A 161 -5.54 7.17 0.39
N SER A 162 -5.97 6.31 1.33
CA SER A 162 -7.25 6.43 2.04
C SER A 162 -7.39 7.72 2.87
N GLU A 163 -6.27 8.31 3.35
CA GLU A 163 -6.28 9.57 4.10
C GLU A 163 -6.50 10.80 3.21
N ILE A 164 -6.10 10.72 1.95
CA ILE A 164 -6.09 11.87 1.04
C ILE A 164 -7.08 11.76 -0.12
N GLY A 165 -7.72 10.59 -0.26
CA GLY A 165 -8.72 10.34 -1.29
C GLY A 165 -8.17 10.12 -2.70
N TRP A 166 -6.84 9.97 -2.88
CA TRP A 166 -6.19 9.77 -4.16
C TRP A 166 -5.13 8.69 -4.08
N MET A 167 -5.10 7.81 -5.08
CA MET A 167 -4.12 6.72 -5.19
C MET A 167 -2.89 7.15 -6.00
N LYS A 168 -1.72 6.55 -5.74
CA LYS A 168 -0.63 6.53 -6.71
C LYS A 168 -1.14 5.87 -8.01
N PRO A 169 -0.75 6.31 -9.20
CA PRO A 169 0.29 7.29 -9.53
C PRO A 169 -0.18 8.76 -9.61
N TYR A 170 -1.24 9.19 -8.92
CA TYR A 170 -1.70 10.57 -8.95
C TYR A 170 -0.60 11.52 -8.44
N PRO A 171 -0.09 12.50 -9.22
CA PRO A 171 1.12 13.25 -8.87
C PRO A 171 1.03 14.04 -7.55
N THR A 172 -0.19 14.41 -7.12
CA THR A 172 -0.38 15.16 -5.87
C THR A 172 0.01 14.33 -4.65
N THR A 173 -0.14 12.99 -4.67
CA THR A 173 0.25 12.12 -3.56
C THR A 173 1.75 12.20 -3.27
N PHE A 174 2.56 12.20 -4.33
CA PHE A 174 4.02 12.30 -4.24
C PHE A 174 4.47 13.70 -3.78
N ARG A 175 3.82 14.76 -4.27
CA ARG A 175 4.12 16.13 -3.81
C ARG A 175 3.73 16.34 -2.36
N GLU A 176 2.62 15.73 -1.92
CA GLU A 176 2.15 15.83 -0.54
C GLU A 176 3.11 15.13 0.44
N ILE A 177 3.61 13.93 0.11
CA ILE A 177 4.59 13.27 0.98
C ILE A 177 5.91 14.06 1.02
N ALA A 178 6.40 14.62 -0.09
CA ALA A 178 7.57 15.49 -0.12
C ALA A 178 7.37 16.73 0.78
N ARG A 179 6.19 17.37 0.69
CA ARG A 179 5.81 18.51 1.56
C ARG A 179 5.77 18.12 3.03
N ARG A 180 5.24 16.94 3.38
CA ARG A 180 5.23 16.43 4.77
C ARG A 180 6.65 16.16 5.28
N LEU A 181 7.57 15.78 4.40
CA LEU A 181 8.98 15.67 4.74
C LEU A 181 9.69 17.03 4.86
N GLY A 182 9.05 18.13 4.44
CA GLY A 182 9.64 19.46 4.38
C GLY A 182 10.74 19.57 3.34
N LEU A 183 10.55 18.93 2.17
CA LEU A 183 11.50 18.87 1.06
C LEU A 183 10.81 19.27 -0.25
N ASP A 184 11.62 19.80 -1.18
CA ASP A 184 11.17 19.95 -2.56
C ASP A 184 11.11 18.58 -3.26
N PRO A 185 10.18 18.36 -4.21
CA PRO A 185 10.09 17.10 -4.95
C PRO A 185 11.43 16.64 -5.57
N SER A 186 12.24 17.59 -6.08
CA SER A 186 13.56 17.30 -6.67
C SER A 186 14.63 16.82 -5.67
N GLU A 187 14.37 16.98 -4.36
CA GLU A 187 15.24 16.52 -3.27
C GLU A 187 14.85 15.13 -2.74
N VAL A 188 13.79 14.53 -3.31
CA VAL A 188 13.23 13.26 -2.86
C VAL A 188 13.38 12.20 -3.94
N VAL A 189 13.74 10.99 -3.53
CA VAL A 189 13.67 9.80 -4.37
C VAL A 189 12.60 8.87 -3.88
N MET A 190 11.73 8.42 -4.79
CA MET A 190 10.76 7.35 -4.57
C MET A 190 11.42 6.00 -4.86
N ILE A 191 11.17 5.03 -3.99
CA ILE A 191 11.58 3.64 -4.17
C ILE A 191 10.33 2.78 -4.09
N GLY A 192 10.02 2.05 -5.16
CA GLY A 192 8.87 1.19 -5.25
C GLY A 192 9.05 0.09 -6.27
N ASP A 193 8.17 -0.88 -6.25
CA ASP A 193 8.24 -2.09 -7.10
C ASP A 193 7.40 -1.99 -8.37
N ASP A 194 6.39 -1.12 -8.39
CA ASP A 194 5.54 -0.95 -9.57
C ASP A 194 6.09 0.17 -10.50
N PRO A 195 6.44 -0.17 -11.77
CA PRO A 195 6.99 0.80 -12.71
C PRO A 195 6.00 1.92 -13.08
N VAL A 196 4.70 1.69 -13.05
CA VAL A 196 3.68 2.70 -13.39
C VAL A 196 3.23 3.46 -12.15
N VAL A 197 2.87 2.74 -11.10
CA VAL A 197 2.28 3.30 -9.89
C VAL A 197 3.33 4.14 -9.13
N ASP A 198 4.55 3.62 -8.98
CA ASP A 198 5.60 4.28 -8.20
C ASP A 198 6.53 5.12 -9.07
N VAL A 199 7.15 4.49 -10.09
CA VAL A 199 8.22 5.14 -10.86
C VAL A 199 7.67 6.26 -11.73
N LEU A 200 6.68 5.96 -12.60
CA LEU A 200 6.10 6.97 -13.49
C LEU A 200 5.38 8.06 -12.68
N GLY A 201 4.65 7.67 -11.61
CA GLY A 201 3.97 8.61 -10.71
C GLY A 201 4.94 9.59 -10.06
N ALA A 202 6.02 9.10 -9.47
CA ALA A 202 7.07 9.92 -8.85
C ALA A 202 7.71 10.88 -9.85
N ARG A 203 8.09 10.38 -11.03
CA ARG A 203 8.69 11.18 -12.10
C ARG A 203 7.78 12.32 -12.57
N ARG A 204 6.49 12.03 -12.75
CA ARG A 204 5.47 13.05 -13.12
C ARG A 204 5.28 14.11 -12.02
N ALA A 205 5.55 13.76 -10.78
CA ALA A 205 5.48 14.68 -9.65
C ALA A 205 6.75 15.51 -9.45
N GLY A 206 7.86 15.16 -10.14
CA GLY A 206 9.14 15.84 -10.07
C GLY A 206 10.13 15.20 -9.10
N LEU A 207 9.83 14.02 -8.56
CA LEU A 207 10.76 13.23 -7.77
C LEU A 207 11.73 12.46 -8.67
N LYS A 208 12.86 12.02 -8.10
CA LYS A 208 13.62 10.91 -8.64
C LYS A 208 12.93 9.59 -8.34
N ALA A 209 13.23 8.54 -9.10
CA ALA A 209 12.63 7.24 -8.91
C ALA A 209 13.63 6.09 -9.09
N VAL A 210 13.66 5.19 -8.12
CA VAL A 210 14.35 3.90 -8.17
C VAL A 210 13.31 2.81 -8.27
N TRP A 211 13.43 1.98 -9.29
CA TRP A 211 12.58 0.81 -9.44
C TRP A 211 13.23 -0.40 -8.77
N LYS A 212 12.57 -0.93 -7.75
CA LYS A 212 12.93 -2.18 -7.10
C LYS A 212 12.17 -3.34 -7.76
N ARG A 213 12.85 -4.11 -8.60
CA ARG A 213 12.21 -5.27 -9.24
C ARG A 213 11.87 -6.35 -8.20
N THR A 214 10.73 -6.98 -8.40
CA THR A 214 10.33 -8.18 -7.63
C THR A 214 10.90 -9.45 -8.26
N ASP A 215 11.11 -9.43 -9.58
CA ASP A 215 11.78 -10.48 -10.36
C ASP A 215 12.90 -9.83 -11.20
N PRO A 216 14.17 -10.31 -11.11
CA PRO A 216 15.29 -9.81 -11.92
C PRO A 216 15.05 -9.86 -13.44
N GLY A 217 14.17 -10.75 -13.92
CA GLY A 217 13.75 -10.83 -15.32
C GLY A 217 12.69 -9.83 -15.75
N GLN A 218 12.13 -9.05 -14.83
CA GLN A 218 11.07 -8.10 -15.12
C GLN A 218 11.58 -6.94 -15.97
N GLU A 219 10.92 -6.71 -17.11
CA GLU A 219 11.20 -5.57 -17.98
C GLU A 219 10.35 -4.36 -17.58
N PRO A 220 10.87 -3.14 -17.76
CA PRO A 220 10.11 -1.93 -17.45
C PRO A 220 8.89 -1.81 -18.38
N ALA A 221 7.81 -1.24 -17.88
CA ALA A 221 6.65 -0.92 -18.71
C ALA A 221 7.07 0.04 -19.86
N PRO A 222 6.53 -0.09 -21.07
CA PRO A 222 6.85 0.79 -22.20
C PRO A 222 6.69 2.27 -21.83
N GLY A 223 7.73 3.06 -22.09
CA GLY A 223 7.73 4.50 -21.80
C GLY A 223 7.99 4.88 -20.35
N VAL A 224 8.24 3.92 -19.47
CA VAL A 224 8.62 4.16 -18.08
C VAL A 224 10.14 4.06 -17.93
N ALA A 225 10.77 5.12 -17.45
CA ALA A 225 12.21 5.16 -17.20
C ALA A 225 12.46 5.52 -15.71
N ALA A 226 12.98 4.56 -14.96
CA ALA A 226 13.53 4.82 -13.65
C ALA A 226 14.89 5.54 -13.75
N ASP A 227 15.27 6.33 -12.76
CA ASP A 227 16.62 6.89 -12.68
C ASP A 227 17.63 5.78 -12.41
N LEU A 228 17.29 4.79 -11.60
CA LEU A 228 18.04 3.55 -11.34
C LEU A 228 17.10 2.37 -11.13
N VAL A 229 17.64 1.17 -11.32
CA VAL A 229 16.95 -0.10 -11.07
C VAL A 229 17.75 -0.92 -10.08
N ILE A 230 17.07 -1.53 -9.10
CA ILE A 230 17.66 -2.42 -8.10
C ILE A 230 16.85 -3.72 -8.02
N ASP A 231 17.51 -4.80 -7.61
CA ASP A 231 16.88 -6.11 -7.38
C ASP A 231 16.79 -6.48 -5.90
N ASP A 232 17.48 -5.72 -5.06
CA ASP A 232 17.57 -5.99 -3.62
C ASP A 232 17.54 -4.68 -2.84
N ILE A 233 16.82 -4.68 -1.73
CA ILE A 233 16.68 -3.51 -0.86
C ILE A 233 18.03 -2.99 -0.33
N ARG A 234 19.04 -3.85 -0.21
CA ARG A 234 20.41 -3.49 0.19
C ARG A 234 21.09 -2.55 -0.81
N GLN A 235 20.63 -2.53 -2.06
CA GLN A 235 21.16 -1.66 -3.11
C GLN A 235 20.60 -0.23 -3.05
N VAL A 236 19.59 0.04 -2.20
CA VAL A 236 18.96 1.38 -2.08
C VAL A 236 20.00 2.47 -1.78
N LEU A 237 20.86 2.24 -0.79
CA LEU A 237 21.81 3.29 -0.37
C LEU A 237 22.92 3.53 -1.39
N PRO A 238 23.54 2.52 -2.01
CA PRO A 238 24.41 2.73 -3.15
C PRO A 238 23.71 3.50 -4.28
N ALA A 239 22.46 3.12 -4.65
CA ALA A 239 21.70 3.80 -5.69
C ALA A 239 21.42 5.28 -5.35
N VAL A 240 21.02 5.56 -4.11
CA VAL A 240 20.79 6.95 -3.65
C VAL A 240 22.10 7.76 -3.64
N ALA A 241 23.22 7.16 -3.23
CA ALA A 241 24.52 7.82 -3.24
C ALA A 241 24.94 8.27 -4.64
N GLU A 242 24.66 7.48 -5.69
CA GLU A 242 24.90 7.87 -7.08
C GLU A 242 24.09 9.11 -7.51
N MET A 243 22.94 9.34 -6.90
CA MET A 243 22.07 10.50 -7.20
C MET A 243 22.43 11.75 -6.38
N MET A 244 23.33 11.62 -5.40
CA MET A 244 23.78 12.75 -4.55
C MET A 244 24.96 13.52 -5.15
N ILE A 245 25.61 12.93 -6.16
CA ILE A 245 26.75 13.54 -6.88
C ILE A 245 26.22 14.43 -7.99
#